data_cf1dbc32a759df6108fc658308a243de
#
_entry.id   cf1dbc32a759df6108fc658308a243de
#
_cell.length_a   1.000
_cell.length_b   1.000
_cell.length_c   1.000
_cell.angle_alpha   90.00
_cell.angle_beta   90.00
_cell.angle_gamma   90.00
#
_symmetry.space_group_name_H-M   'P 1'
#
loop_
_entity.id
_entity.type
_entity.pdbx_description
1 polymer ?
#
loop_
_entity_poly.entity_id
_entity_poly.type
_entity_poly.pdbx_seq_one_letter_code
_entity_poly.pdbx_strand_id
1 'polypeptide(L)'
;MRHHTWLWLAFLPLVWLVGFVALSAQQPKTFKGRLSPVPIDFAMQATIAGSGSVTAVLTGSKVTISGTFDGLKSPATIAQVHKSPVRGVRGPNVLDLAVTKTDAASGTLSGSFDLTAIQVADLEKGRLYIQLHSEKAPDGNLWGWLLPQENKR
;
A
#
# COMPACT_ATOMS: atom_id res chain seq x y z
N MET A 1 6.44 -43.35 77.83
CA MET A 1 7.17 -43.21 76.59
C MET A 1 6.19 -42.59 75.59
N ARG A 2 6.37 -41.32 75.23
CA ARG A 2 5.43 -40.58 74.32
C ARG A 2 6.18 -40.24 73.06
N HIS A 3 5.83 -40.85 71.91
CA HIS A 3 6.42 -40.60 70.64
C HIS A 3 5.67 -39.43 69.97
N HIS A 4 6.34 -38.30 69.70
CA HIS A 4 5.87 -37.17 68.95
C HIS A 4 6.25 -37.38 67.44
N THR A 5 5.25 -37.65 66.61
CA THR A 5 5.41 -37.69 65.17
C THR A 5 5.27 -36.26 64.65
N TRP A 6 6.32 -35.70 64.03
CA TRP A 6 6.32 -34.43 63.33
C TRP A 6 5.86 -34.66 61.91
N LEU A 7 4.71 -34.07 61.54
CA LEU A 7 4.24 -33.98 60.20
C LEU A 7 4.89 -32.76 59.52
N TRP A 8 5.76 -33.01 58.54
CA TRP A 8 6.27 -31.98 57.64
C TRP A 8 5.26 -31.77 56.53
N LEU A 9 4.54 -30.63 56.52
CA LEU A 9 3.75 -30.16 55.42
C LEU A 9 4.68 -29.53 54.37
N ALA A 10 4.89 -30.22 53.26
CA ALA A 10 5.62 -29.68 52.11
C ALA A 10 4.70 -28.69 51.36
N PHE A 11 5.01 -27.40 51.52
CA PHE A 11 4.44 -26.34 50.67
C PHE A 11 5.12 -26.37 49.30
N LEU A 12 4.41 -26.85 48.28
CA LEU A 12 4.83 -26.71 46.88
C LEU A 12 4.44 -25.31 46.40
N PRO A 13 5.38 -24.46 45.95
CA PRO A 13 5.04 -23.20 45.33
C PRO A 13 4.49 -23.47 43.90
N LEU A 14 3.23 -23.14 43.70
CA LEU A 14 2.60 -23.11 42.40
C LEU A 14 3.17 -21.95 41.58
N VAL A 15 4.19 -22.24 40.77
CA VAL A 15 4.76 -21.24 39.81
C VAL A 15 3.76 -21.01 38.67
N TRP A 16 3.08 -19.87 38.72
CA TRP A 16 2.27 -19.39 37.63
C TRP A 16 3.20 -18.93 36.47
N LEU A 17 3.35 -19.77 35.45
CA LEU A 17 4.00 -19.41 34.20
C LEU A 17 3.03 -18.46 33.44
N VAL A 18 3.19 -17.15 33.67
CA VAL A 18 2.54 -16.14 32.84
C VAL A 18 3.22 -16.16 31.48
N GLY A 19 2.64 -16.88 30.53
CA GLY A 19 3.08 -16.87 29.15
C GLY A 19 2.91 -15.46 28.56
N PHE A 20 4.01 -14.75 28.40
CA PHE A 20 4.04 -13.53 27.57
C PHE A 20 3.80 -13.93 26.11
N VAL A 21 2.57 -13.77 25.64
CA VAL A 21 2.29 -13.78 24.20
C VAL A 21 2.90 -12.49 23.67
N ALA A 22 4.11 -12.57 23.12
CA ALA A 22 4.71 -11.49 22.37
C ALA A 22 3.82 -11.25 21.13
N LEU A 23 3.04 -10.19 21.16
CA LEU A 23 2.30 -9.70 19.99
C LEU A 23 3.36 -9.24 18.97
N SER A 24 3.69 -10.11 18.02
CA SER A 24 4.64 -9.79 16.95
C SER A 24 4.04 -8.67 16.11
N ALA A 25 4.43 -7.43 16.38
CA ALA A 25 4.05 -6.30 15.55
C ALA A 25 4.58 -6.53 14.13
N GLN A 26 3.66 -6.65 13.18
CA GLN A 26 3.99 -6.88 11.78
C GLN A 26 4.76 -5.67 11.24
N GLN A 27 6.00 -5.88 10.79
CA GLN A 27 6.86 -4.80 10.29
C GLN A 27 6.23 -4.17 9.03
N PRO A 28 6.21 -2.83 8.94
CA PRO A 28 5.69 -2.15 7.77
C PRO A 28 6.47 -2.52 6.51
N LYS A 29 5.75 -2.82 5.42
CA LYS A 29 6.31 -3.07 4.10
C LYS A 29 6.08 -1.85 3.22
N THR A 30 7.12 -1.37 2.55
CA THR A 30 7.05 -0.20 1.67
C THR A 30 7.07 -0.62 0.21
N PHE A 31 6.19 0.00 -0.57
CA PHE A 31 6.10 -0.17 -2.01
C PHE A 31 6.23 1.21 -2.66
N LYS A 32 6.92 1.28 -3.79
CA LYS A 32 7.10 2.53 -4.54
C LYS A 32 6.74 2.34 -6.00
N GLY A 33 6.18 3.39 -6.59
CA GLY A 33 5.90 3.48 -8.01
C GLY A 33 6.34 4.82 -8.56
N ARG A 34 6.96 4.80 -9.74
CA ARG A 34 7.13 5.98 -10.57
C ARG A 34 5.91 6.12 -11.45
N LEU A 35 5.28 7.29 -11.42
CA LEU A 35 4.20 7.63 -12.34
C LEU A 35 4.80 8.18 -13.62
N SER A 36 4.45 7.59 -14.74
CA SER A 36 4.87 7.97 -16.08
C SER A 36 3.68 7.95 -17.01
N PRO A 37 3.71 8.63 -18.16
CA PRO A 37 2.65 8.57 -19.15
C PRO A 37 2.25 7.13 -19.45
N VAL A 38 0.93 6.89 -19.56
CA VAL A 38 0.44 5.63 -20.10
C VAL A 38 0.99 5.43 -21.52
N PRO A 39 1.02 4.22 -22.09
CA PRO A 39 1.41 4.03 -23.48
C PRO A 39 0.58 4.93 -24.38
N ILE A 40 1.25 5.77 -25.17
CA ILE A 40 0.64 6.78 -26.04
C ILE A 40 0.90 6.46 -27.50
N ASP A 41 -0.08 6.79 -28.32
CA ASP A 41 0.09 6.92 -29.77
C ASP A 41 0.40 8.38 -30.15
N PHE A 42 0.54 8.65 -31.45
CA PHE A 42 0.85 9.98 -31.94
C PHE A 42 -0.24 11.02 -31.59
N ALA A 43 -1.51 10.63 -31.61
CA ALA A 43 -2.62 11.53 -31.32
C ALA A 43 -2.67 11.94 -29.83
N MET A 44 -2.27 11.04 -28.94
CA MET A 44 -2.28 11.27 -27.50
C MET A 44 -1.14 12.18 -27.00
N GLN A 45 -0.11 12.41 -27.80
CA GLN A 45 1.05 13.25 -27.40
C GLN A 45 0.65 14.69 -27.05
N ALA A 46 -0.43 15.20 -27.64
CA ALA A 46 -0.92 16.55 -27.37
C ALA A 46 -1.58 16.67 -25.98
N THR A 47 -2.12 15.58 -25.44
CA THR A 47 -2.98 15.59 -24.24
C THR A 47 -2.38 14.89 -23.04
N ILE A 48 -1.42 13.98 -23.23
CA ILE A 48 -0.81 13.18 -22.18
C ILE A 48 0.63 13.62 -21.94
N ALA A 49 0.92 14.01 -20.72
CA ALA A 49 2.27 14.33 -20.22
C ALA A 49 2.28 14.28 -18.71
N GLY A 50 3.44 14.52 -18.14
CA GLY A 50 3.67 14.62 -16.71
C GLY A 50 4.46 13.45 -16.15
N SER A 51 4.70 13.55 -14.87
CA SER A 51 5.40 12.53 -14.08
C SER A 51 4.98 12.59 -12.63
N GLY A 52 5.39 11.62 -11.85
CA GLY A 52 5.12 11.62 -10.42
C GLY A 52 5.76 10.45 -9.70
N SER A 53 5.46 10.36 -8.43
CA SER A 53 5.87 9.25 -7.58
C SER A 53 4.77 8.88 -6.62
N VAL A 54 4.73 7.62 -6.23
CA VAL A 54 3.78 7.11 -5.25
C VAL A 54 4.49 6.16 -4.30
N THR A 55 4.11 6.23 -3.04
CA THR A 55 4.55 5.32 -1.98
C THR A 55 3.33 4.72 -1.32
N ALA A 56 3.36 3.41 -1.11
CA ALA A 56 2.38 2.69 -0.30
C ALA A 56 3.09 2.02 0.87
N VAL A 57 2.53 2.14 2.07
CA VAL A 57 3.03 1.50 3.29
C VAL A 57 1.95 0.55 3.79
N LEU A 58 2.28 -0.74 3.85
CA LEU A 58 1.40 -1.81 4.33
C LEU A 58 1.82 -2.22 5.74
N THR A 59 0.88 -2.20 6.68
CA THR A 59 1.03 -2.72 8.04
C THR A 59 -0.14 -3.65 8.34
N GLY A 60 0.12 -4.93 8.45
CA GLY A 60 -0.96 -5.92 8.50
C GLY A 60 -1.76 -5.93 7.20
N SER A 61 -3.06 -5.63 7.30
CA SER A 61 -3.96 -5.44 6.14
C SER A 61 -4.14 -3.97 5.75
N LYS A 62 -3.69 -3.03 6.58
CA LYS A 62 -3.88 -1.60 6.33
C LYS A 62 -2.79 -1.06 5.42
N VAL A 63 -3.20 -0.49 4.27
CA VAL A 63 -2.32 0.23 3.36
C VAL A 63 -2.59 1.72 3.42
N THR A 64 -1.54 2.53 3.50
CA THR A 64 -1.59 3.99 3.32
C THR A 64 -0.82 4.34 2.06
N ILE A 65 -1.47 5.05 1.16
CA ILE A 65 -0.91 5.45 -0.15
C ILE A 65 -0.78 6.97 -0.17
N SER A 66 0.36 7.46 -0.60
CA SER A 66 0.63 8.88 -0.83
C SER A 66 1.48 9.06 -2.07
N GLY A 67 1.28 10.17 -2.77
CA GLY A 67 2.03 10.44 -3.99
C GLY A 67 1.90 11.88 -4.44
N THR A 68 2.71 12.24 -5.40
CA THR A 68 2.69 13.55 -6.07
C THR A 68 2.72 13.36 -7.57
N PHE A 69 2.17 14.32 -8.29
CA PHE A 69 2.26 14.39 -9.74
C PHE A 69 2.44 15.85 -10.19
N ASP A 70 3.07 16.00 -11.34
CA ASP A 70 3.37 17.30 -11.94
C ASP A 70 3.44 17.20 -13.47
N GLY A 71 3.26 18.35 -14.14
CA GLY A 71 3.44 18.49 -15.58
C GLY A 71 2.34 17.90 -16.44
N LEU A 72 1.11 17.77 -15.92
CA LEU A 72 -0.06 17.37 -16.73
C LEU A 72 -0.41 18.45 -17.77
N LYS A 73 -1.03 18.06 -18.89
CA LYS A 73 -1.51 18.99 -19.91
C LYS A 73 -2.97 19.43 -19.72
N SER A 74 -3.63 18.91 -18.70
CA SER A 74 -4.96 19.33 -18.25
C SER A 74 -5.16 18.92 -16.78
N PRO A 75 -6.09 19.54 -16.06
CA PRO A 75 -6.34 19.23 -14.67
C PRO A 75 -6.58 17.75 -14.41
N ALA A 76 -5.99 17.23 -13.34
CA ALA A 76 -6.28 15.88 -12.85
C ALA A 76 -7.76 15.75 -12.48
N THR A 77 -8.35 14.59 -12.72
CA THR A 77 -9.75 14.29 -12.38
C THR A 77 -9.86 13.28 -11.27
N ILE A 78 -9.47 12.04 -11.52
CA ILE A 78 -9.52 10.93 -10.57
C ILE A 78 -8.20 10.17 -10.57
N ALA A 79 -7.94 9.49 -9.46
CA ALA A 79 -6.85 8.53 -9.35
C ALA A 79 -7.37 7.24 -8.73
N GLN A 80 -6.88 6.12 -9.22
CA GLN A 80 -7.39 4.81 -8.84
C GLN A 80 -6.25 3.81 -8.68
N VAL A 81 -6.45 2.84 -7.78
CA VAL A 81 -5.63 1.63 -7.73
C VAL A 81 -6.29 0.59 -8.59
N HIS A 82 -5.55 0.04 -9.52
CA HIS A 82 -6.00 -1.03 -10.41
C HIS A 82 -5.26 -2.33 -10.12
N LYS A 83 -5.92 -3.45 -10.40
CA LYS A 83 -5.31 -4.78 -10.35
C LYS A 83 -4.95 -5.24 -11.77
N SER A 84 -3.66 -5.43 -12.02
CA SER A 84 -3.17 -5.97 -13.28
C SER A 84 -3.03 -7.49 -13.24
N PRO A 85 -3.40 -8.21 -14.29
CA PRO A 85 -3.10 -9.64 -14.41
C PRO A 85 -1.59 -9.89 -14.49
N VAL A 86 -0.88 -9.01 -15.20
CA VAL A 86 0.58 -8.99 -15.34
C VAL A 86 1.05 -7.56 -15.55
N ARG A 87 2.25 -7.22 -15.07
CA ARG A 87 2.82 -5.87 -15.20
C ARG A 87 2.82 -5.39 -16.66
N GLY A 88 2.35 -4.16 -16.88
CA GLY A 88 2.23 -3.55 -18.21
C GLY A 88 0.87 -3.74 -18.86
N VAL A 89 -0.02 -4.51 -18.26
CA VAL A 89 -1.38 -4.74 -18.76
C VAL A 89 -2.40 -4.02 -17.88
N ARG A 90 -3.38 -3.38 -18.49
CA ARG A 90 -4.49 -2.74 -17.78
C ARG A 90 -5.38 -3.78 -17.10
N GLY A 91 -6.00 -3.39 -16.01
CA GLY A 91 -6.94 -4.22 -15.27
C GLY A 91 -8.00 -3.38 -14.56
N PRO A 92 -8.96 -4.01 -13.88
CA PRO A 92 -10.06 -3.31 -13.24
C PRO A 92 -9.59 -2.43 -12.08
N ASN A 93 -10.35 -1.35 -11.83
CA ASN A 93 -10.23 -0.57 -10.60
C ASN A 93 -10.60 -1.41 -9.38
N VAL A 94 -9.85 -1.23 -8.29
CA VAL A 94 -10.10 -1.90 -7.00
C VAL A 94 -10.23 -0.93 -5.82
N LEU A 95 -9.65 0.30 -5.91
CA LEU A 95 -9.73 1.34 -4.87
C LEU A 95 -9.66 2.73 -5.52
N ASP A 96 -10.39 3.69 -4.97
CA ASP A 96 -10.34 5.09 -5.40
C ASP A 96 -9.46 5.91 -4.45
N LEU A 97 -8.60 6.76 -5.02
CA LEU A 97 -7.71 7.65 -4.28
C LEU A 97 -8.26 9.09 -4.29
N ALA A 98 -8.02 9.81 -3.22
CA ALA A 98 -8.25 11.25 -3.19
C ALA A 98 -7.19 11.96 -4.05
N VAL A 99 -7.64 12.93 -4.84
CA VAL A 99 -6.78 13.82 -5.64
C VAL A 99 -6.92 15.22 -5.08
N THR A 100 -5.80 15.82 -4.65
CA THR A 100 -5.75 17.23 -4.24
C THR A 100 -4.91 17.98 -5.26
N LYS A 101 -5.54 18.88 -6.02
CA LYS A 101 -4.86 19.73 -7.00
C LYS A 101 -4.18 20.90 -6.30
N THR A 102 -2.91 21.12 -6.60
CA THR A 102 -2.18 22.34 -6.18
C THR A 102 -2.28 23.43 -7.24
N ASP A 103 -2.37 23.02 -8.51
CA ASP A 103 -2.69 23.85 -9.66
C ASP A 103 -3.32 22.99 -10.79
N ALA A 104 -3.42 23.52 -12.00
CA ALA A 104 -3.99 22.81 -13.13
C ALA A 104 -3.17 21.59 -13.60
N ALA A 105 -1.85 21.58 -13.34
CA ALA A 105 -0.92 20.58 -13.85
C ALA A 105 -0.36 19.65 -12.77
N SER A 106 -0.52 19.99 -11.48
CA SER A 106 0.18 19.35 -10.36
C SER A 106 -0.75 19.05 -9.19
N GLY A 107 -0.34 18.13 -8.33
CA GLY A 107 -1.10 17.80 -7.14
C GLY A 107 -0.57 16.60 -6.38
N THR A 108 -1.40 16.11 -5.45
CA THR A 108 -1.11 14.95 -4.62
C THR A 108 -2.18 13.88 -4.74
N LEU A 109 -1.78 12.65 -4.45
CA LEU A 109 -2.64 11.47 -4.34
C LEU A 109 -2.59 10.97 -2.91
N SER A 110 -3.72 10.55 -2.35
CA SER A 110 -3.72 9.92 -1.02
C SER A 110 -4.88 8.94 -0.84
N GLY A 111 -4.67 7.98 0.05
CA GLY A 111 -5.71 7.04 0.47
C GLY A 111 -5.24 6.12 1.59
N SER A 112 -6.17 5.61 2.37
CA SER A 112 -5.91 4.62 3.41
C SER A 112 -7.02 3.59 3.38
N PHE A 113 -6.66 2.30 3.28
CA PHE A 113 -7.61 1.22 3.03
C PHE A 113 -7.24 -0.02 3.84
N ASP A 114 -8.25 -0.78 4.23
CA ASP A 114 -8.08 -2.13 4.75
C ASP A 114 -8.22 -3.11 3.57
N LEU A 115 -7.11 -3.74 3.21
CA LEU A 115 -7.04 -4.66 2.09
C LEU A 115 -7.54 -6.05 2.47
N THR A 116 -8.21 -6.72 1.55
CA THR A 116 -8.47 -8.16 1.65
C THR A 116 -7.16 -8.94 1.52
N ALA A 117 -7.13 -10.18 1.99
CA ALA A 117 -5.95 -11.05 1.86
C ALA A 117 -5.48 -11.22 0.40
N ILE A 118 -6.43 -11.23 -0.55
CA ILE A 118 -6.14 -11.30 -1.99
C ILE A 118 -5.46 -10.02 -2.46
N GLN A 119 -5.94 -8.84 -2.04
CA GLN A 119 -5.35 -7.55 -2.41
C GLN A 119 -3.96 -7.37 -1.80
N VAL A 120 -3.74 -7.83 -0.55
CA VAL A 120 -2.40 -7.87 0.06
C VAL A 120 -1.45 -8.71 -0.78
N ALA A 121 -1.86 -9.92 -1.17
CA ALA A 121 -1.03 -10.80 -2.01
C ALA A 121 -0.77 -10.20 -3.40
N ASP A 122 -1.73 -9.49 -3.99
CA ASP A 122 -1.56 -8.80 -5.28
C ASP A 122 -0.58 -7.61 -5.15
N LEU A 123 -0.64 -6.84 -4.06
CA LEU A 123 0.32 -5.76 -3.77
C LEU A 123 1.74 -6.32 -3.60
N GLU A 124 1.92 -7.37 -2.82
CA GLU A 124 3.21 -8.02 -2.60
C GLU A 124 3.82 -8.59 -3.88
N LYS A 125 2.99 -9.05 -4.81
CA LYS A 125 3.41 -9.54 -6.13
C LYS A 125 3.63 -8.42 -7.17
N GLY A 126 3.47 -7.14 -6.77
CA GLY A 126 3.60 -5.99 -7.67
C GLY A 126 2.52 -5.95 -8.78
N ARG A 127 1.33 -6.48 -8.50
CA ARG A 127 0.19 -6.51 -9.43
C ARG A 127 -0.72 -5.30 -9.31
N LEU A 128 -0.56 -4.48 -8.25
CA LEU A 128 -1.33 -3.26 -8.10
C LEU A 128 -0.56 -2.09 -8.72
N TYR A 129 -1.30 -1.24 -9.44
CA TYR A 129 -0.76 -0.02 -10.03
C TYR A 129 -1.72 1.16 -9.81
N ILE A 130 -1.15 2.35 -9.75
CA ILE A 130 -1.91 3.60 -9.70
C ILE A 130 -2.14 4.06 -11.13
N GLN A 131 -3.34 4.53 -11.44
CA GLN A 131 -3.65 5.26 -12.66
C GLN A 131 -4.26 6.61 -12.29
N LEU A 132 -3.67 7.68 -12.82
CA LEU A 132 -4.17 9.05 -12.73
C LEU A 132 -4.78 9.44 -14.06
N HIS A 133 -5.96 10.03 -14.01
CA HIS A 133 -6.70 10.54 -15.16
C HIS A 133 -6.69 12.06 -15.16
N SER A 134 -6.92 12.67 -16.32
CA SER A 134 -7.06 14.10 -16.47
C SER A 134 -8.18 14.43 -17.45
N GLU A 135 -8.61 15.69 -17.48
CA GLU A 135 -9.74 16.13 -18.31
C GLU A 135 -9.57 15.78 -19.80
N LYS A 136 -8.34 15.95 -20.33
CA LYS A 136 -8.01 15.63 -21.74
C LYS A 136 -7.51 14.20 -21.94
N ALA A 137 -7.36 13.42 -20.85
CA ALA A 137 -6.96 12.02 -20.89
C ALA A 137 -7.82 11.19 -19.93
N PRO A 138 -9.13 11.07 -20.19
CA PRO A 138 -10.08 10.38 -19.31
C PRO A 138 -9.83 8.87 -19.22
N ASP A 139 -9.17 8.28 -20.20
CA ASP A 139 -8.79 6.86 -20.22
C ASP A 139 -7.47 6.57 -19.47
N GLY A 140 -6.84 7.60 -18.92
CA GLY A 140 -5.59 7.54 -18.15
C GLY A 140 -4.52 8.47 -18.71
N ASN A 141 -3.85 9.17 -17.82
CA ASN A 141 -2.76 10.08 -18.13
C ASN A 141 -1.41 9.51 -17.63
N LEU A 142 -1.32 9.21 -16.32
CA LEU A 142 -0.13 8.59 -15.74
C LEU A 142 -0.49 7.25 -15.12
N TRP A 143 0.47 6.34 -15.13
CA TRP A 143 0.38 5.09 -14.39
C TRP A 143 1.70 4.70 -13.74
N GLY A 144 1.64 3.84 -12.70
CA GLY A 144 2.84 3.35 -12.02
C GLY A 144 2.55 2.15 -11.12
N TRP A 145 3.33 1.07 -11.27
CA TRP A 145 3.21 -0.13 -10.45
C TRP A 145 3.79 0.08 -9.07
N LEU A 146 3.09 -0.38 -8.05
CA LEU A 146 3.55 -0.41 -6.67
C LEU A 146 4.48 -1.62 -6.48
N LEU A 147 5.77 -1.38 -6.48
CA LEU A 147 6.78 -2.44 -6.38
C LEU A 147 7.36 -2.50 -4.98
N PRO A 148 7.50 -3.70 -4.38
CA PRO A 148 8.08 -3.86 -3.07
C PRO A 148 9.51 -3.29 -3.04
N GLN A 149 9.83 -2.60 -1.94
CA GLN A 149 11.18 -2.12 -1.68
C GLN A 149 11.88 -3.09 -0.75
N GLU A 150 13.05 -3.55 -1.14
CA GLU A 150 13.89 -4.34 -0.25
C GLU A 150 14.37 -3.47 0.91
N ASN A 151 14.12 -3.90 2.13
CA ASN A 151 14.77 -3.31 3.30
C ASN A 151 16.25 -3.69 3.22
N LYS A 152 17.09 -2.77 2.71
CA LYS A 152 18.54 -2.93 2.83
C LYS A 152 18.87 -2.95 4.33
N ARG A 153 19.29 -4.12 4.80
CA ARG A 153 19.85 -4.32 6.14
C ARG A 153 21.28 -3.78 6.19
#